data_31711b7d76f40c6c961421faadc556c5
#
_entry.id   31711b7d76f40c6c961421faadc556c5
#
_cell.length_a   1.000
_cell.length_b   1.000
_cell.length_c   1.000
_cell.angle_alpha   90.00
_cell.angle_beta   90.00
_cell.angle_gamma   90.00
#
_symmetry.space_group_name_H-M   'P 1'
#
loop_
_entity.id
_entity.type
_entity.pdbx_description
1 polymer ?
#
loop_
_entity_poly.entity_id
_entity_poly.type
_entity_poly.pdbx_seq_one_letter_code
_entity_poly.pdbx_strand_id
1 'polypeptide(L)'
;MSWGHYFGAFNNFLFDHLPFYNKFRAPSMILVIPQLLLPLLAALGLNKLMNHAAQTDFWNQYKKGLIATGALFVLLLFIYMTANFMGYADTETLKQVRNAGEQQLPAGVKQLVKDYYDGLKADRKGLMMGDILRSFGFVLLAAAAVWLLVKRKMKPAIIGLALALFAFIDVILIDSKYLNSENYLEKEENNGIFTKSQTDNSILADKSTFRVFNVSRNPTGDGITSYYYNSIGGYNAAKILIYQDLLERQLSKPQLNMPVLNMLNVKYLLQTGQNGLTSASQKNEGALGPVWFVNHVQFVKNADEEMKALDNFSPKDTAFVQESFKAAVTMPVPDSTAKITLVKNDNDVIEYSSESTTNQFAVFSEIYYKAGWKAYIDGKEAPIVKTDYVLRGLSVPAGKHTIKFEFKPQGYYKGWKITSIANIALLLLLAGSVFYEWYRTRKKNTV
;
A
#
# COMPACT_ATOMS: atom_id res chain seq x y z
N MET A 1 0.90 -5.38 -19.04
CA MET A 1 0.49 -4.78 -17.76
C MET A 1 1.58 -4.91 -16.69
N SER A 2 2.04 -6.10 -16.32
CA SER A 2 3.01 -6.31 -15.22
C SER A 2 4.37 -5.62 -15.41
N TRP A 3 4.75 -5.28 -16.62
CA TRP A 3 6.02 -4.60 -16.92
C TRP A 3 6.05 -3.12 -16.53
N GLY A 4 4.92 -2.56 -16.11
CA GLY A 4 4.85 -1.19 -15.61
C GLY A 4 5.45 -0.16 -16.58
N HIS A 5 6.40 0.64 -16.10
CA HIS A 5 7.05 1.68 -16.91
C HIS A 5 7.90 1.16 -18.07
N TYR A 6 8.35 -0.11 -18.05
CA TYR A 6 9.07 -0.70 -19.18
C TYR A 6 8.21 -0.87 -20.44
N PHE A 7 6.87 -0.81 -20.29
CA PHE A 7 5.93 -0.74 -21.40
C PHE A 7 4.98 0.46 -21.21
N GLY A 8 5.59 1.61 -20.97
CA GLY A 8 4.93 2.83 -20.52
C GLY A 8 3.75 3.27 -21.38
N ALA A 9 3.89 3.30 -22.71
CA ALA A 9 2.82 3.74 -23.61
C ALA A 9 1.53 2.91 -23.43
N PHE A 10 1.66 1.59 -23.33
CA PHE A 10 0.51 0.70 -23.13
C PHE A 10 -0.08 0.82 -21.73
N ASN A 11 0.78 0.92 -20.69
CA ASN A 11 0.31 1.10 -19.33
C ASN A 11 -0.39 2.45 -19.12
N ASN A 12 0.11 3.52 -19.70
CA ASN A 12 -0.55 4.83 -19.67
C ASN A 12 -1.90 4.79 -20.38
N PHE A 13 -1.96 4.16 -21.55
CA PHE A 13 -3.24 3.94 -22.24
C PHE A 13 -4.26 3.22 -21.35
N LEU A 14 -3.86 2.14 -20.65
CA LEU A 14 -4.73 1.42 -19.72
C LEU A 14 -5.09 2.26 -18.49
N PHE A 15 -4.14 3.04 -17.98
CA PHE A 15 -4.35 3.93 -16.84
C PHE A 15 -5.43 4.98 -17.13
N ASP A 16 -5.43 5.52 -18.34
CA ASP A 16 -6.36 6.58 -18.77
C ASP A 16 -7.73 6.05 -19.18
N HIS A 17 -7.79 4.82 -19.75
CA HIS A 17 -9.01 4.32 -20.41
C HIS A 17 -9.66 3.13 -19.71
N LEU A 18 -8.90 2.31 -18.95
CA LEU A 18 -9.47 1.14 -18.30
C LEU A 18 -10.07 1.51 -16.94
N PRO A 19 -11.39 1.33 -16.72
CA PRO A 19 -12.02 1.66 -15.45
C PRO A 19 -11.32 0.99 -14.28
N PHE A 20 -11.06 1.75 -13.21
CA PHE A 20 -10.41 1.32 -11.97
C PHE A 20 -8.94 0.93 -12.08
N TYR A 21 -8.34 0.82 -13.27
CA TYR A 21 -6.93 0.45 -13.41
C TYR A 21 -6.00 1.41 -12.65
N ASN A 22 -6.30 2.70 -12.66
CA ASN A 22 -5.59 3.76 -11.92
C ASN A 22 -5.77 3.70 -10.39
N LYS A 23 -6.56 2.77 -9.87
CA LYS A 23 -6.72 2.55 -8.42
C LYS A 23 -5.78 1.47 -7.88
N PHE A 24 -5.13 0.72 -8.76
CA PHE A 24 -4.18 -0.32 -8.37
C PHE A 24 -2.74 0.22 -8.41
N ARG A 25 -2.05 0.07 -7.29
CA ARG A 25 -0.68 0.61 -7.14
C ARG A 25 0.39 -0.28 -7.76
N ALA A 26 0.16 -1.58 -7.81
CA ALA A 26 1.12 -2.56 -8.29
C ALA A 26 0.60 -3.30 -9.53
N PRO A 27 1.00 -2.89 -10.76
CA PRO A 27 0.59 -3.56 -12.00
C PRO A 27 0.93 -5.05 -12.05
N SER A 28 1.94 -5.48 -11.28
CA SER A 28 2.35 -6.89 -11.17
C SER A 28 1.28 -7.80 -10.56
N MET A 29 0.29 -7.27 -9.83
CA MET A 29 -0.83 -8.07 -9.31
C MET A 29 -1.62 -8.79 -10.40
N ILE A 30 -1.59 -8.33 -11.66
CA ILE A 30 -2.22 -9.00 -12.80
C ILE A 30 -1.65 -10.41 -13.06
N LEU A 31 -0.43 -10.69 -12.57
CA LEU A 31 0.22 -12.00 -12.73
C LEU A 31 -0.54 -13.14 -12.05
N VAL A 32 -1.45 -12.86 -11.12
CA VAL A 32 -2.34 -13.90 -10.54
C VAL A 32 -3.15 -14.62 -11.59
N ILE A 33 -3.54 -13.94 -12.67
CA ILE A 33 -4.31 -14.56 -13.77
C ILE A 33 -3.47 -15.61 -14.52
N PRO A 34 -2.27 -15.30 -15.08
CA PRO A 34 -1.45 -16.34 -15.69
C PRO A 34 -0.96 -17.39 -14.70
N GLN A 35 -0.72 -17.07 -13.44
CA GLN A 35 -0.37 -18.04 -12.40
C GLN A 35 -1.46 -19.09 -12.17
N LEU A 36 -2.73 -18.73 -12.32
CA LEU A 36 -3.85 -19.68 -12.26
C LEU A 36 -4.06 -20.40 -13.59
N LEU A 37 -4.07 -19.66 -14.71
CA LEU A 37 -4.46 -20.22 -16.02
C LEU A 37 -3.39 -21.11 -16.63
N LEU A 38 -2.10 -20.81 -16.49
CA LEU A 38 -1.03 -21.62 -17.10
C LEU A 38 -0.97 -23.03 -16.51
N PRO A 39 -0.98 -23.25 -15.17
CA PRO A 39 -1.05 -24.60 -14.61
C PRO A 39 -2.34 -25.36 -15.00
N LEU A 40 -3.48 -24.66 -15.05
CA LEU A 40 -4.74 -25.26 -15.49
C LEU A 40 -4.65 -25.75 -16.94
N LEU A 41 -4.13 -24.93 -17.86
CA LEU A 41 -3.92 -25.31 -19.25
C LEU A 41 -2.93 -26.49 -19.38
N ALA A 42 -1.86 -26.49 -18.57
CA ALA A 42 -0.91 -27.59 -18.53
C ALA A 42 -1.57 -28.90 -18.06
N ALA A 43 -2.40 -28.84 -17.01
CA ALA A 43 -3.15 -30.00 -16.50
C ALA A 43 -4.17 -30.52 -17.53
N LEU A 44 -4.91 -29.65 -18.20
CA LEU A 44 -5.83 -30.01 -19.28
C LEU A 44 -5.11 -30.64 -20.48
N GLY A 45 -3.97 -30.06 -20.87
CA GLY A 45 -3.08 -30.58 -21.89
C GLY A 45 -2.58 -31.98 -21.55
N LEU A 46 -2.12 -32.19 -20.32
CA LEU A 46 -1.66 -33.48 -19.81
C LEU A 46 -2.81 -34.52 -19.79
N ASN A 47 -3.99 -34.16 -19.32
CA ASN A 47 -5.16 -35.02 -19.31
C ASN A 47 -5.55 -35.44 -20.73
N LYS A 48 -5.59 -34.52 -21.68
CA LYS A 48 -5.83 -34.83 -23.10
C LYS A 48 -4.78 -35.81 -23.63
N LEU A 49 -3.52 -35.62 -23.28
CA LEU A 49 -2.39 -36.45 -23.66
C LEU A 49 -2.50 -37.87 -23.10
N MET A 50 -2.86 -37.99 -21.83
CA MET A 50 -3.04 -39.28 -21.16
C MET A 50 -4.17 -40.11 -21.81
N ASN A 51 -5.26 -39.46 -22.22
CA ASN A 51 -6.45 -40.13 -22.78
C ASN A 51 -6.33 -40.42 -24.29
N HIS A 52 -5.52 -39.66 -25.04
CA HIS A 52 -5.45 -39.73 -26.50
C HIS A 52 -4.06 -40.08 -27.05
N ALA A 53 -3.12 -40.52 -26.22
CA ALA A 53 -1.73 -40.86 -26.62
C ALA A 53 -1.65 -41.98 -27.70
N ALA A 54 -2.79 -42.56 -28.09
CA ALA A 54 -2.89 -43.61 -29.10
C ALA A 54 -2.98 -43.11 -30.56
N GLN A 55 -3.21 -41.79 -30.77
CA GLN A 55 -3.41 -41.23 -32.10
C GLN A 55 -2.07 -40.98 -32.82
N THR A 56 -1.97 -41.34 -34.07
CA THR A 56 -0.75 -41.28 -34.90
C THR A 56 -0.18 -39.88 -35.09
N ASP A 57 -0.99 -38.82 -34.96
CA ASP A 57 -0.56 -37.43 -35.16
C ASP A 57 0.03 -36.77 -33.88
N PHE A 58 -0.01 -37.51 -32.77
CA PHE A 58 0.44 -36.94 -31.47
C PHE A 58 1.93 -36.63 -31.45
N TRP A 59 2.75 -37.43 -32.11
CA TRP A 59 4.18 -37.20 -32.18
C TRP A 59 4.54 -35.87 -32.89
N ASN A 60 3.78 -35.50 -33.92
CA ASN A 60 4.00 -34.25 -34.64
C ASN A 60 3.63 -33.03 -33.78
N GLN A 61 2.55 -33.13 -33.01
CA GLN A 61 2.16 -32.06 -32.06
C GLN A 61 3.21 -31.90 -30.92
N TYR A 62 3.69 -33.00 -30.38
CA TYR A 62 4.76 -32.99 -29.37
C TYR A 62 6.05 -32.36 -29.89
N LYS A 63 6.49 -32.68 -31.11
CA LYS A 63 7.65 -32.01 -31.73
C LYS A 63 7.45 -30.51 -31.88
N LYS A 64 6.29 -30.06 -32.30
CA LYS A 64 5.96 -28.64 -32.39
C LYS A 64 6.06 -27.94 -31.01
N GLY A 65 5.57 -28.60 -29.97
CA GLY A 65 5.70 -28.11 -28.58
C GLY A 65 7.17 -28.00 -28.15
N LEU A 66 7.99 -29.01 -28.44
CA LEU A 66 9.44 -28.94 -28.14
C LEU A 66 10.15 -27.81 -28.89
N ILE A 67 9.82 -27.61 -30.16
CA ILE A 67 10.39 -26.52 -30.97
C ILE A 67 9.99 -25.16 -30.40
N ALA A 68 8.72 -24.99 -30.06
CA ALA A 68 8.24 -23.74 -29.43
C ALA A 68 8.94 -23.47 -28.09
N THR A 69 9.08 -24.49 -27.23
CA THR A 69 9.79 -24.39 -25.96
C THR A 69 11.28 -24.06 -26.16
N GLY A 70 11.94 -24.70 -27.13
CA GLY A 70 13.31 -24.39 -27.50
C GLY A 70 13.48 -22.96 -27.99
N ALA A 71 12.56 -22.47 -28.81
CA ALA A 71 12.56 -21.08 -29.27
C ALA A 71 12.43 -20.07 -28.11
N LEU A 72 11.63 -20.39 -27.08
CA LEU A 72 11.52 -19.57 -25.86
C LEU A 72 12.87 -19.52 -25.11
N PHE A 73 13.59 -20.65 -24.99
CA PHE A 73 14.92 -20.64 -24.35
C PHE A 73 15.95 -19.85 -25.15
N VAL A 74 15.93 -19.95 -26.48
CA VAL A 74 16.78 -19.13 -27.35
C VAL A 74 16.48 -17.64 -27.15
N LEU A 75 15.20 -17.28 -27.06
CA LEU A 75 14.78 -15.91 -26.76
C LEU A 75 15.27 -15.44 -25.37
N LEU A 76 15.16 -16.29 -24.35
CA LEU A 76 15.66 -15.98 -23.00
C LEU A 76 17.18 -15.78 -22.99
N LEU A 77 17.94 -16.60 -23.70
CA LEU A 77 19.37 -16.44 -23.85
C LEU A 77 19.71 -15.15 -24.62
N PHE A 78 18.96 -14.81 -25.65
CA PHE A 78 19.12 -13.55 -26.36
C PHE A 78 18.87 -12.35 -25.44
N ILE A 79 17.80 -12.39 -24.64
CA ILE A 79 17.52 -11.36 -23.62
C ILE A 79 18.68 -11.28 -22.61
N TYR A 80 19.16 -12.43 -22.12
CA TYR A 80 20.29 -12.48 -21.20
C TYR A 80 21.55 -11.81 -21.77
N MET A 81 21.82 -11.98 -23.05
CA MET A 81 23.00 -11.39 -23.73
C MET A 81 22.84 -9.89 -23.96
N THR A 82 21.61 -9.40 -24.17
CA THR A 82 21.34 -8.01 -24.55
C THR A 82 20.87 -7.13 -23.39
N ALA A 83 20.36 -7.72 -22.31
CA ALA A 83 19.83 -6.97 -21.18
C ALA A 83 20.91 -6.21 -20.40
N ASN A 84 20.60 -5.02 -19.97
CA ASN A 84 21.51 -4.18 -19.19
C ASN A 84 21.61 -4.59 -17.71
N PHE A 85 20.65 -5.36 -17.18
CA PHE A 85 20.52 -5.78 -15.77
C PHE A 85 20.47 -4.62 -14.76
N MET A 86 20.22 -3.40 -15.23
CA MET A 86 20.07 -2.20 -14.42
C MET A 86 18.62 -1.71 -14.47
N GLY A 87 18.07 -1.40 -13.31
CA GLY A 87 16.78 -0.74 -13.22
C GLY A 87 16.83 0.71 -13.71
N TYR A 88 15.69 1.29 -14.02
CA TYR A 88 15.61 2.70 -14.40
C TYR A 88 16.15 3.61 -13.28
N ALA A 89 15.70 3.40 -12.04
CA ALA A 89 16.15 4.17 -10.88
C ALA A 89 17.68 4.03 -10.64
N ASP A 90 18.22 2.81 -10.79
CA ASP A 90 19.66 2.56 -10.66
C ASP A 90 20.46 3.35 -11.70
N THR A 91 19.97 3.36 -12.95
CA THR A 91 20.59 4.08 -14.06
C THR A 91 20.58 5.59 -13.84
N GLU A 92 19.46 6.15 -13.36
CA GLU A 92 19.35 7.57 -13.06
C GLU A 92 20.24 7.97 -11.87
N THR A 93 20.29 7.15 -10.83
CA THR A 93 21.20 7.37 -9.68
C THR A 93 22.66 7.39 -10.11
N LEU A 94 23.07 6.42 -10.94
CA LEU A 94 24.44 6.40 -11.49
C LEU A 94 24.75 7.62 -12.35
N LYS A 95 23.81 8.11 -13.14
CA LYS A 95 23.98 9.35 -13.91
C LYS A 95 24.14 10.56 -13.00
N GLN A 96 23.32 10.69 -11.96
CA GLN A 96 23.42 11.77 -10.97
C GLN A 96 24.76 11.75 -10.26
N VAL A 97 25.21 10.58 -9.76
CA VAL A 97 26.49 10.41 -9.09
C VAL A 97 27.67 10.73 -10.03
N ARG A 98 27.59 10.30 -11.27
CA ARG A 98 28.63 10.60 -12.26
C ARG A 98 28.74 12.10 -12.57
N ASN A 99 27.61 12.78 -12.65
CA ASN A 99 27.53 14.20 -13.02
C ASN A 99 27.73 15.14 -11.81
N ALA A 100 27.69 14.65 -10.57
CA ALA A 100 27.95 15.45 -9.37
C ALA A 100 29.38 16.00 -9.38
N GLY A 101 29.55 17.29 -9.02
CA GLY A 101 30.85 17.92 -8.85
C GLY A 101 31.67 17.30 -7.70
N GLU A 102 33.00 17.47 -7.72
CA GLU A 102 33.86 16.96 -6.63
C GLU A 102 33.56 17.58 -5.27
N GLN A 103 33.07 18.81 -5.25
CA GLN A 103 32.63 19.49 -4.02
C GLN A 103 31.34 18.91 -3.45
N GLN A 104 30.52 18.28 -4.30
CA GLN A 104 29.25 17.65 -3.90
C GLN A 104 29.43 16.18 -3.54
N LEU A 105 30.34 15.48 -4.23
CA LEU A 105 30.57 14.05 -4.02
C LEU A 105 32.06 13.70 -4.26
N PRO A 106 32.82 13.33 -3.21
CA PRO A 106 34.22 12.94 -3.32
C PRO A 106 34.43 11.75 -4.26
N ALA A 107 35.56 11.70 -4.95
CA ALA A 107 35.90 10.66 -5.94
C ALA A 107 35.81 9.24 -5.34
N GLY A 108 36.24 9.05 -4.09
CA GLY A 108 36.15 7.76 -3.39
C GLY A 108 34.71 7.28 -3.20
N VAL A 109 33.76 8.19 -2.93
CA VAL A 109 32.34 7.85 -2.80
C VAL A 109 31.74 7.50 -4.17
N LYS A 110 32.14 8.23 -5.22
CA LYS A 110 31.71 7.89 -6.60
C LYS A 110 32.18 6.50 -7.02
N GLN A 111 33.40 6.13 -6.67
CA GLN A 111 33.94 4.79 -6.96
C GLN A 111 33.17 3.72 -6.18
N LEU A 112 32.92 3.92 -4.88
CA LEU A 112 32.15 2.99 -4.04
C LEU A 112 30.75 2.75 -4.60
N VAL A 113 30.04 3.82 -5.01
CA VAL A 113 28.72 3.70 -5.62
C VAL A 113 28.77 2.95 -6.94
N LYS A 114 29.77 3.21 -7.77
CA LYS A 114 29.97 2.48 -9.02
C LYS A 114 30.20 0.99 -8.75
N ASP A 115 31.12 0.64 -7.84
CA ASP A 115 31.44 -0.75 -7.50
C ASP A 115 30.23 -1.50 -6.95
N TYR A 116 29.40 -0.82 -6.13
CA TYR A 116 28.12 -1.35 -5.67
C TYR A 116 27.18 -1.72 -6.83
N TYR A 117 26.99 -0.83 -7.80
CA TYR A 117 26.09 -1.10 -8.92
C TYR A 117 26.67 -2.10 -9.92
N ASP A 118 27.98 -2.16 -10.10
CA ASP A 118 28.65 -3.18 -10.91
C ASP A 118 28.48 -4.57 -10.26
N GLY A 119 28.61 -4.68 -8.93
CA GLY A 119 28.29 -5.88 -8.15
C GLY A 119 26.82 -6.29 -8.31
N LEU A 120 25.90 -5.35 -8.10
CA LEU A 120 24.47 -5.59 -8.25
C LEU A 120 24.09 -6.10 -9.65
N LYS A 121 24.71 -5.56 -10.68
CA LYS A 121 24.54 -6.02 -12.07
C LYS A 121 25.07 -7.45 -12.27
N ALA A 122 26.22 -7.77 -11.69
CA ALA A 122 26.81 -9.11 -11.75
C ALA A 122 25.92 -10.14 -11.05
N ASP A 123 25.41 -9.81 -9.87
CA ASP A 123 24.49 -10.66 -9.10
C ASP A 123 23.18 -10.93 -9.86
N ARG A 124 22.54 -9.90 -10.40
CA ARG A 124 21.31 -10.03 -11.21
C ARG A 124 21.54 -10.90 -12.44
N LYS A 125 22.71 -10.76 -13.08
CA LYS A 125 23.11 -11.57 -14.22
C LYS A 125 23.32 -13.03 -13.83
N GLY A 126 23.98 -13.28 -12.70
CA GLY A 126 24.18 -14.61 -12.13
C GLY A 126 22.86 -15.29 -11.77
N LEU A 127 21.97 -14.57 -11.10
CA LEU A 127 20.63 -15.07 -10.75
C LEU A 127 19.81 -15.45 -11.98
N MET A 128 19.79 -14.61 -13.03
CA MET A 128 19.05 -14.91 -14.26
C MET A 128 19.62 -16.15 -14.96
N MET A 129 20.94 -16.31 -15.05
CA MET A 129 21.56 -17.51 -15.64
C MET A 129 21.23 -18.76 -14.83
N GLY A 130 21.30 -18.67 -13.50
CA GLY A 130 20.90 -19.76 -12.61
C GLY A 130 19.44 -20.20 -12.81
N ASP A 131 18.53 -19.25 -12.95
CA ASP A 131 17.11 -19.53 -13.21
C ASP A 131 16.87 -20.12 -14.60
N ILE A 132 17.59 -19.64 -15.64
CA ILE A 132 17.53 -20.22 -16.99
C ILE A 132 17.98 -21.69 -16.97
N LEU A 133 19.12 -21.98 -16.35
CA LEU A 133 19.66 -23.33 -16.28
C LEU A 133 18.73 -24.29 -15.47
N ARG A 134 18.24 -23.82 -14.33
CA ARG A 134 17.28 -24.57 -13.50
C ARG A 134 16.00 -24.88 -14.30
N SER A 135 15.38 -23.87 -14.89
CA SER A 135 14.16 -24.01 -15.68
C SER A 135 14.36 -24.94 -16.88
N PHE A 136 15.51 -24.81 -17.55
CA PHE A 136 15.88 -25.72 -18.65
C PHE A 136 15.98 -27.18 -18.19
N GLY A 137 16.61 -27.42 -17.02
CA GLY A 137 16.70 -28.75 -16.43
C GLY A 137 15.33 -29.36 -16.14
N PHE A 138 14.42 -28.64 -15.48
CA PHE A 138 13.05 -29.12 -15.20
C PHE A 138 12.23 -29.32 -16.48
N VAL A 139 12.38 -28.45 -17.47
CA VAL A 139 11.71 -28.61 -18.77
C VAL A 139 12.21 -29.85 -19.51
N LEU A 140 13.52 -30.13 -19.47
CA LEU A 140 14.07 -31.36 -20.05
C LEU A 140 13.51 -32.62 -19.36
N LEU A 141 13.43 -32.62 -18.01
CA LEU A 141 12.85 -33.71 -17.24
C LEU A 141 11.36 -33.91 -17.59
N ALA A 142 10.59 -32.82 -17.68
CA ALA A 142 9.19 -32.85 -18.06
C ALA A 142 9.03 -33.35 -19.51
N ALA A 143 9.87 -32.88 -20.45
CA ALA A 143 9.86 -33.36 -21.83
C ALA A 143 10.18 -34.85 -21.91
N ALA A 144 11.16 -35.34 -21.18
CA ALA A 144 11.49 -36.78 -21.12
C ALA A 144 10.31 -37.60 -20.55
N ALA A 145 9.67 -37.11 -19.47
CA ALA A 145 8.49 -37.78 -18.90
C ALA A 145 7.33 -37.86 -19.92
N VAL A 146 7.05 -36.75 -20.62
CA VAL A 146 6.02 -36.72 -21.68
C VAL A 146 6.41 -37.62 -22.85
N TRP A 147 7.69 -37.65 -23.23
CA TRP A 147 8.17 -38.56 -24.28
C TRP A 147 7.97 -40.04 -23.92
N LEU A 148 8.25 -40.44 -22.66
CA LEU A 148 7.99 -41.79 -22.16
C LEU A 148 6.51 -42.13 -22.20
N LEU A 149 5.61 -41.18 -21.92
CA LEU A 149 4.16 -41.32 -22.03
C LEU A 149 3.73 -41.55 -23.49
N VAL A 150 4.21 -40.71 -24.42
CA VAL A 150 3.92 -40.80 -25.85
C VAL A 150 4.39 -42.12 -26.42
N LYS A 151 5.55 -42.62 -26.00
CA LYS A 151 6.11 -43.92 -26.40
C LYS A 151 5.51 -45.09 -25.63
N ARG A 152 4.52 -44.88 -24.74
CA ARG A 152 3.86 -45.90 -23.90
C ARG A 152 4.84 -46.76 -23.09
N LYS A 153 6.00 -46.21 -22.73
CA LYS A 153 6.99 -46.93 -21.94
C LYS A 153 6.67 -46.95 -20.44
N MET A 154 5.81 -46.05 -19.99
CA MET A 154 5.42 -45.93 -18.58
C MET A 154 3.92 -45.67 -18.42
N LYS A 155 3.36 -46.07 -17.26
CA LYS A 155 1.95 -45.87 -16.94
C LYS A 155 1.67 -44.37 -16.77
N PRO A 156 0.52 -43.86 -17.28
CA PRO A 156 0.15 -42.44 -17.18
C PRO A 156 0.17 -41.92 -15.74
N ALA A 157 -0.28 -42.68 -14.76
CA ALA A 157 -0.29 -42.29 -13.35
C ALA A 157 1.14 -42.01 -12.79
N ILE A 158 2.14 -42.80 -13.19
CA ILE A 158 3.52 -42.60 -12.76
C ILE A 158 4.08 -41.33 -13.38
N ILE A 159 3.78 -41.05 -14.62
CA ILE A 159 4.20 -39.80 -15.29
C ILE A 159 3.55 -38.57 -14.63
N GLY A 160 2.23 -38.67 -14.34
CA GLY A 160 1.54 -37.61 -13.62
C GLY A 160 2.14 -37.31 -12.26
N LEU A 161 2.49 -38.33 -11.48
CA LEU A 161 3.15 -38.21 -10.20
C LEU A 161 4.55 -37.62 -10.35
N ALA A 162 5.33 -38.07 -11.34
CA ALA A 162 6.68 -37.51 -11.59
C ALA A 162 6.65 -36.03 -11.97
N LEU A 163 5.71 -35.61 -12.83
CA LEU A 163 5.53 -34.20 -13.19
C LEU A 163 5.08 -33.35 -12.02
N ALA A 164 4.18 -33.86 -11.17
CA ALA A 164 3.77 -33.19 -9.95
C ALA A 164 4.95 -33.02 -8.97
N LEU A 165 5.80 -34.04 -8.84
CA LEU A 165 7.00 -33.99 -8.00
C LEU A 165 8.02 -32.98 -8.55
N PHE A 166 8.25 -32.94 -9.87
CA PHE A 166 9.15 -31.95 -10.48
C PHE A 166 8.64 -30.53 -10.24
N ALA A 167 7.36 -30.27 -10.44
CA ALA A 167 6.77 -28.96 -10.15
C ALA A 167 6.89 -28.59 -8.68
N PHE A 168 6.65 -29.52 -7.76
CA PHE A 168 6.78 -29.31 -6.32
C PHE A 168 8.22 -28.96 -5.93
N ILE A 169 9.21 -29.70 -6.43
CA ILE A 169 10.62 -29.44 -6.15
C ILE A 169 11.04 -28.07 -6.73
N ASP A 170 10.63 -27.76 -7.96
CA ASP A 170 10.95 -26.47 -8.58
C ASP A 170 10.42 -25.28 -7.79
N VAL A 171 9.17 -25.35 -7.32
CA VAL A 171 8.57 -24.31 -6.48
C VAL A 171 9.29 -24.18 -5.13
N ILE A 172 9.55 -25.29 -4.44
CA ILE A 172 10.25 -25.27 -3.14
C ILE A 172 11.66 -24.69 -3.26
N LEU A 173 12.40 -25.00 -4.31
CA LEU A 173 13.74 -24.47 -4.54
C LEU A 173 13.73 -22.93 -4.69
N ILE A 174 12.63 -22.35 -5.15
CA ILE A 174 12.47 -20.89 -5.20
C ILE A 174 11.98 -20.36 -3.86
N ASP A 175 10.92 -20.94 -3.32
CA ASP A 175 10.26 -20.43 -2.11
C ASP A 175 11.21 -20.43 -0.90
N SER A 176 12.07 -21.46 -0.80
CA SER A 176 13.10 -21.52 0.25
C SER A 176 14.14 -20.40 0.22
N LYS A 177 14.29 -19.69 -0.91
CA LYS A 177 15.14 -18.49 -0.98
C LYS A 177 14.48 -17.27 -0.35
N TYR A 178 13.14 -17.23 -0.35
CA TYR A 178 12.36 -16.10 0.16
C TYR A 178 11.86 -16.33 1.59
N LEU A 179 11.67 -17.59 1.96
CA LEU A 179 11.18 -17.96 3.28
C LEU A 179 11.97 -19.16 3.82
N ASN A 180 12.97 -18.87 4.62
CA ASN A 180 13.86 -19.84 5.27
C ASN A 180 14.04 -19.49 6.76
N SER A 181 14.82 -20.27 7.49
CA SER A 181 15.06 -20.07 8.93
C SER A 181 15.62 -18.70 9.30
N GLU A 182 16.35 -18.05 8.38
CA GLU A 182 16.93 -16.71 8.61
C GLU A 182 15.88 -15.59 8.58
N ASN A 183 14.70 -15.87 8.02
CA ASN A 183 13.60 -14.91 7.96
C ASN A 183 12.70 -14.96 9.20
N TYR A 184 12.92 -15.91 10.10
CA TYR A 184 12.17 -16.04 11.35
C TYR A 184 13.01 -15.53 12.51
N LEU A 185 12.39 -14.69 13.32
CA LEU A 185 12.95 -14.25 14.59
C LEU A 185 12.37 -15.08 15.71
N GLU A 186 13.15 -15.32 16.76
CA GLU A 186 12.63 -15.87 17.99
C GLU A 186 11.55 -14.95 18.57
N LYS A 187 10.57 -15.55 19.22
CA LYS A 187 9.41 -14.81 19.76
C LYS A 187 9.83 -13.69 20.71
N GLU A 188 10.83 -13.94 21.53
CA GLU A 188 11.39 -13.02 22.49
C GLU A 188 12.08 -11.83 21.81
N GLU A 189 12.82 -12.09 20.75
CA GLU A 189 13.47 -11.05 19.93
C GLU A 189 12.43 -10.18 19.22
N ASN A 190 11.43 -10.79 18.58
CA ASN A 190 10.34 -10.06 17.94
C ASN A 190 9.54 -9.21 18.93
N ASN A 191 9.26 -9.74 20.14
CA ASN A 191 8.58 -8.98 21.19
C ASN A 191 9.46 -7.84 21.73
N GLY A 192 10.78 -8.00 21.71
CA GLY A 192 11.75 -6.99 22.12
C GLY A 192 11.62 -5.68 21.35
N ILE A 193 11.26 -5.75 20.06
CA ILE A 193 11.03 -4.58 19.19
C ILE A 193 9.90 -3.69 19.74
N PHE A 194 8.91 -4.32 20.42
CA PHE A 194 7.74 -3.65 21.00
C PHE A 194 7.84 -3.48 22.52
N THR A 195 9.06 -3.47 23.07
CA THR A 195 9.26 -3.21 24.51
C THR A 195 9.12 -1.72 24.79
N LYS A 196 8.31 -1.37 25.79
CA LYS A 196 8.15 0.01 26.26
C LYS A 196 9.39 0.48 27.00
N SER A 197 9.92 1.63 26.61
CA SER A 197 10.94 2.34 27.37
C SER A 197 10.33 3.04 28.60
N GLN A 198 11.18 3.55 29.48
CA GLN A 198 10.73 4.39 30.59
C GLN A 198 10.10 5.69 30.07
N THR A 199 10.61 6.23 28.97
CA THR A 199 10.05 7.40 28.27
C THR A 199 8.64 7.11 27.76
N ASP A 200 8.41 5.92 27.14
CA ASP A 200 7.08 5.53 26.69
C ASP A 200 6.07 5.44 27.83
N ASN A 201 6.49 4.86 28.97
CA ASN A 201 5.63 4.78 30.16
C ASN A 201 5.22 6.15 30.70
N SER A 202 6.13 7.13 30.65
CA SER A 202 5.87 8.51 31.08
C SER A 202 4.85 9.21 30.16
N ILE A 203 4.98 9.01 28.83
CA ILE A 203 4.07 9.61 27.85
C ILE A 203 2.68 8.93 27.93
N LEU A 204 2.62 7.63 28.07
CA LEU A 204 1.36 6.86 28.15
C LEU A 204 0.59 7.10 29.46
N ALA A 205 1.22 7.71 30.47
CA ALA A 205 0.55 8.22 31.66
C ALA A 205 -0.38 9.42 31.38
N ASP A 206 -0.09 10.18 30.32
CA ASP A 206 -0.96 11.26 29.83
C ASP A 206 -2.20 10.67 29.16
N LYS A 207 -3.36 10.93 29.74
CA LYS A 207 -4.68 10.41 29.24
C LYS A 207 -5.40 11.39 28.32
N SER A 208 -4.80 12.53 27.99
CA SER A 208 -5.39 13.45 27.03
C SER A 208 -5.35 12.89 25.61
N THR A 209 -6.17 13.42 24.72
CA THR A 209 -6.13 13.09 23.30
C THR A 209 -5.01 13.85 22.62
N PHE A 210 -3.98 13.16 22.14
CA PHE A 210 -2.84 13.76 21.45
C PHE A 210 -2.27 12.84 20.38
N ARG A 211 -1.43 13.41 19.52
CA ARG A 211 -0.59 12.67 18.59
C ARG A 211 0.89 12.87 18.93
N VAL A 212 1.71 11.98 18.40
CA VAL A 212 3.16 12.03 18.51
C VAL A 212 3.81 12.12 17.13
N PHE A 213 5.03 12.66 17.09
CA PHE A 213 5.89 12.64 15.92
C PHE A 213 7.27 12.13 16.28
N ASN A 214 7.70 11.04 15.64
CA ASN A 214 9.04 10.52 15.84
C ASN A 214 9.99 11.14 14.81
N VAL A 215 10.86 12.04 15.28
CA VAL A 215 11.79 12.80 14.42
C VAL A 215 12.99 11.97 13.95
N SER A 216 13.24 10.81 14.56
CA SER A 216 14.35 9.92 14.20
C SER A 216 13.95 8.87 13.14
N ARG A 217 12.68 8.78 12.79
CA ARG A 217 12.15 7.79 11.85
C ARG A 217 11.55 8.46 10.63
N ASN A 218 11.58 7.74 9.51
CA ASN A 218 10.88 8.22 8.32
C ASN A 218 9.35 8.22 8.57
N PRO A 219 8.67 9.38 8.55
CA PRO A 219 7.24 9.47 8.86
C PRO A 219 6.35 8.65 7.91
N THR A 220 6.80 8.36 6.69
CA THR A 220 6.02 7.60 5.71
C THR A 220 6.19 6.08 5.83
N GLY A 221 7.09 5.61 6.68
CA GLY A 221 7.42 4.19 6.87
C GLY A 221 7.41 3.72 8.32
N ASP A 222 7.13 4.60 9.29
CA ASP A 222 7.20 4.30 10.71
C ASP A 222 5.94 3.58 11.23
N GLY A 223 5.92 2.25 11.17
CA GLY A 223 4.86 1.44 11.76
C GLY A 223 5.03 1.19 13.27
N ILE A 224 6.25 1.31 13.81
CA ILE A 224 6.55 0.97 15.21
C ILE A 224 5.98 2.00 16.18
N THR A 225 6.15 3.29 15.89
CA THR A 225 5.59 4.36 16.74
C THR A 225 4.08 4.24 16.86
N SER A 226 3.39 3.83 15.79
CA SER A 226 1.94 3.64 15.78
C SER A 226 1.46 2.46 16.63
N TYR A 227 2.35 1.62 17.13
CA TYR A 227 1.98 0.50 18.00
C TYR A 227 1.47 0.97 19.37
N TYR A 228 2.05 2.05 19.90
CA TYR A 228 1.66 2.60 21.22
C TYR A 228 0.94 3.93 21.15
N TYR A 229 1.11 4.69 20.07
CA TYR A 229 0.66 6.08 19.98
C TYR A 229 -0.19 6.35 18.75
N ASN A 230 -1.03 7.36 18.85
CA ASN A 230 -1.57 8.03 17.67
C ASN A 230 -0.44 8.83 17.01
N SER A 231 0.23 8.26 16.03
CA SER A 231 1.33 8.91 15.32
C SER A 231 0.83 9.68 14.11
N ILE A 232 1.45 10.83 13.81
CA ILE A 232 1.24 11.52 12.53
C ILE A 232 1.98 10.85 11.38
N GLY A 233 2.93 9.97 11.67
CA GLY A 233 3.57 9.06 10.72
C GLY A 233 2.82 7.74 10.60
N GLY A 234 3.38 6.83 9.81
CA GLY A 234 2.85 5.47 9.67
C GLY A 234 3.07 4.91 8.27
N TYR A 235 2.93 3.60 8.16
CA TYR A 235 2.94 2.91 6.87
C TYR A 235 1.54 2.44 6.52
N ASN A 236 1.00 2.95 5.41
CA ASN A 236 -0.24 2.45 4.84
C ASN A 236 -0.15 2.51 3.30
N ALA A 237 -0.49 1.42 2.63
CA ALA A 237 -0.51 1.37 1.17
C ALA A 237 -1.56 2.29 0.55
N ALA A 238 -2.67 2.55 1.26
CA ALA A 238 -3.77 3.41 0.82
C ALA A 238 -3.73 4.79 1.54
N LYS A 239 -2.68 5.57 1.30
CA LYS A 239 -2.52 6.91 1.88
C LYS A 239 -3.47 7.92 1.25
N ILE A 240 -4.00 8.85 2.05
CA ILE A 240 -4.76 10.01 1.57
C ILE A 240 -3.76 10.99 0.96
N LEU A 241 -3.93 11.33 -0.33
CA LEU A 241 -2.97 12.15 -1.08
C LEU A 241 -2.72 13.52 -0.42
N ILE A 242 -3.77 14.24 0.00
CA ILE A 242 -3.62 15.55 0.66
C ILE A 242 -2.75 15.47 1.93
N TYR A 243 -2.78 14.33 2.63
CA TYR A 243 -1.94 14.13 3.80
C TYR A 243 -0.48 13.83 3.42
N GLN A 244 -0.27 13.06 2.34
CA GLN A 244 1.06 12.85 1.78
C GLN A 244 1.70 14.17 1.32
N ASP A 245 0.93 15.02 0.64
CA ASP A 245 1.39 16.36 0.20
C ASP A 245 1.80 17.22 1.41
N LEU A 246 1.04 17.18 2.52
CA LEU A 246 1.40 17.90 3.74
C LEU A 246 2.72 17.37 4.34
N LEU A 247 2.89 16.04 4.42
CA LEU A 247 4.13 15.44 4.91
C LEU A 247 5.33 15.87 4.08
N GLU A 248 5.21 15.80 2.75
CA GLU A 248 6.30 16.12 1.83
C GLU A 248 6.65 17.61 1.80
N ARG A 249 5.63 18.48 1.80
CA ARG A 249 5.83 19.93 1.62
C ARG A 249 6.05 20.68 2.93
N GLN A 250 5.56 20.17 4.07
CA GLN A 250 5.62 20.88 5.34
C GLN A 250 6.45 20.19 6.42
N LEU A 251 6.41 18.85 6.49
CA LEU A 251 7.07 18.11 7.57
C LEU A 251 8.40 17.44 7.17
N SER A 252 8.72 17.40 5.86
CA SER A 252 10.02 16.92 5.36
C SER A 252 11.04 18.05 5.19
N LYS A 253 10.73 19.27 5.63
CA LYS A 253 11.66 20.40 5.62
C LYS A 253 12.78 20.20 6.65
N PRO A 254 13.99 20.73 6.41
CA PRO A 254 15.10 20.66 7.38
C PRO A 254 14.73 21.25 8.74
N GLN A 255 13.94 22.32 8.75
CA GLN A 255 13.38 22.92 9.95
C GLN A 255 11.92 22.48 10.10
N LEU A 256 11.59 21.93 11.26
CA LEU A 256 10.22 21.49 11.58
C LEU A 256 9.24 22.69 11.55
N ASN A 257 8.14 22.53 10.83
CA ASN A 257 7.04 23.49 10.86
C ASN A 257 6.18 23.26 12.12
N MET A 258 6.55 23.95 13.21
CA MET A 258 5.84 23.82 14.49
C MET A 258 4.36 24.21 14.42
N PRO A 259 3.93 25.29 13.73
CA PRO A 259 2.52 25.56 13.49
C PRO A 259 1.74 24.38 12.92
N VAL A 260 2.29 23.66 11.94
CA VAL A 260 1.66 22.47 11.36
C VAL A 260 1.60 21.32 12.37
N LEU A 261 2.64 21.11 13.17
CA LEU A 261 2.61 20.11 14.25
C LEU A 261 1.58 20.47 15.33
N ASN A 262 1.43 21.77 15.64
CA ASN A 262 0.45 22.27 16.60
C ASN A 262 -0.99 21.98 16.14
N MET A 263 -1.32 22.28 14.87
CA MET A 263 -2.67 22.01 14.32
C MET A 263 -2.97 20.52 14.20
N LEU A 264 -1.95 19.67 14.02
CA LEU A 264 -2.08 18.22 14.02
C LEU A 264 -2.16 17.63 15.43
N ASN A 265 -2.19 18.46 16.47
CA ASN A 265 -2.21 18.07 17.88
C ASN A 265 -1.03 17.18 18.29
N VAL A 266 0.17 17.47 17.75
CA VAL A 266 1.40 16.77 18.14
C VAL A 266 1.88 17.31 19.47
N LYS A 267 1.64 16.56 20.53
CA LYS A 267 2.00 16.94 21.92
C LYS A 267 3.39 16.47 22.32
N TYR A 268 3.88 15.39 21.71
CA TYR A 268 5.22 14.88 22.00
C TYR A 268 6.00 14.62 20.72
N LEU A 269 7.23 15.14 20.68
CA LEU A 269 8.25 14.81 19.70
C LEU A 269 9.12 13.70 20.27
N LEU A 270 9.24 12.57 19.56
CA LEU A 270 9.97 11.39 20.02
C LEU A 270 11.31 11.26 19.32
N GLN A 271 12.30 10.74 20.04
CA GLN A 271 13.58 10.33 19.48
C GLN A 271 13.81 8.84 19.75
N THR A 272 14.34 8.14 18.75
CA THR A 272 14.67 6.71 18.85
C THR A 272 16.17 6.55 19.07
N GLY A 273 16.56 5.74 20.04
CA GLY A 273 17.95 5.37 20.30
C GLY A 273 18.47 4.29 19.35
N GLN A 274 19.75 3.96 19.48
CA GLN A 274 20.41 2.94 18.65
C GLN A 274 19.78 1.53 18.81
N ASN A 275 19.20 1.26 19.97
CA ASN A 275 18.47 0.01 20.26
C ASN A 275 17.04 -0.04 19.65
N GLY A 276 16.65 0.97 18.86
CA GLY A 276 15.34 1.04 18.25
C GLY A 276 14.19 1.46 19.18
N LEU A 277 14.44 1.65 20.49
CA LEU A 277 13.44 2.08 21.46
C LEU A 277 13.39 3.61 21.57
N THR A 278 12.28 4.15 22.10
CA THR A 278 12.16 5.57 22.41
C THR A 278 13.15 5.95 23.50
N SER A 279 14.14 6.79 23.17
CA SER A 279 15.21 7.21 24.07
C SER A 279 14.92 8.54 24.76
N ALA A 280 14.22 9.45 24.08
CA ALA A 280 13.88 10.76 24.59
C ALA A 280 12.55 11.25 24.01
N SER A 281 11.93 12.20 24.72
CA SER A 281 10.75 12.92 24.26
C SER A 281 10.83 14.39 24.65
N GLN A 282 10.33 15.25 23.76
CA GLN A 282 10.15 16.67 24.03
C GLN A 282 8.66 16.99 23.97
N LYS A 283 8.13 17.58 25.04
CA LYS A 283 6.75 18.05 25.07
C LYS A 283 6.61 19.32 24.25
N ASN A 284 5.60 19.38 23.40
CA ASN A 284 5.21 20.54 22.63
C ASN A 284 4.04 21.24 23.31
N GLU A 285 4.30 22.33 23.99
CA GLU A 285 3.27 23.12 24.69
C GLU A 285 2.36 23.91 23.73
N GLY A 286 2.73 24.00 22.44
CA GLY A 286 1.94 24.67 21.41
C GLY A 286 0.86 23.79 20.78
N ALA A 287 0.76 22.51 21.13
CA ALA A 287 -0.27 21.61 20.58
C ALA A 287 -1.69 22.13 20.92
N LEU A 288 -2.55 22.24 19.89
CA LEU A 288 -3.85 22.92 20.02
C LEU A 288 -4.98 22.04 20.55
N GLY A 289 -4.69 20.75 20.78
CA GLY A 289 -5.72 19.79 21.18
C GLY A 289 -6.52 19.25 20.01
N PRO A 290 -7.57 18.46 20.29
CA PRO A 290 -8.38 17.81 19.25
C PRO A 290 -9.32 18.76 18.50
N VAL A 291 -9.61 19.94 19.07
CA VAL A 291 -10.53 20.95 18.50
C VAL A 291 -10.29 22.31 19.15
N TRP A 292 -10.45 23.39 18.37
CA TRP A 292 -10.40 24.77 18.86
C TRP A 292 -11.23 25.70 17.97
N PHE A 293 -11.60 26.88 18.49
CA PHE A 293 -12.16 27.96 17.72
C PHE A 293 -11.06 28.89 17.20
N VAL A 294 -11.26 29.45 16.01
CA VAL A 294 -10.38 30.49 15.44
C VAL A 294 -11.09 31.83 15.41
N ASN A 295 -10.31 32.92 15.51
CA ASN A 295 -10.85 34.29 15.44
C ASN A 295 -11.07 34.73 13.98
N HIS A 296 -10.28 34.18 13.04
CA HIS A 296 -10.29 34.62 11.65
C HIS A 296 -10.36 33.43 10.69
N VAL A 297 -11.10 33.58 9.61
CA VAL A 297 -11.06 32.69 8.46
C VAL A 297 -10.57 33.49 7.26
N GLN A 298 -9.47 33.08 6.68
CA GLN A 298 -8.90 33.67 5.46
C GLN A 298 -9.15 32.79 4.27
N PHE A 299 -9.79 33.36 3.23
CA PHE A 299 -10.02 32.63 1.99
C PHE A 299 -8.80 32.69 1.07
N VAL A 300 -8.53 31.55 0.42
CA VAL A 300 -7.47 31.36 -0.56
C VAL A 300 -8.05 30.79 -1.84
N LYS A 301 -7.45 31.07 -3.00
CA LYS A 301 -8.04 30.72 -4.31
C LYS A 301 -7.99 29.22 -4.60
N ASN A 302 -6.92 28.53 -4.19
CA ASN A 302 -6.65 27.16 -4.55
C ASN A 302 -5.80 26.43 -3.50
N ALA A 303 -5.58 25.14 -3.72
CA ALA A 303 -4.81 24.26 -2.84
C ALA A 303 -3.32 24.66 -2.71
N ASP A 304 -2.71 25.23 -3.75
CA ASP A 304 -1.31 25.67 -3.70
C ASP A 304 -1.13 26.91 -2.82
N GLU A 305 -2.07 27.87 -2.91
CA GLU A 305 -2.07 29.04 -2.02
C GLU A 305 -2.34 28.61 -0.56
N GLU A 306 -3.28 27.66 -0.34
CA GLU A 306 -3.56 27.10 0.98
C GLU A 306 -2.33 26.43 1.58
N MET A 307 -1.60 25.62 0.80
CA MET A 307 -0.37 24.95 1.23
C MET A 307 0.75 25.96 1.54
N LYS A 308 0.91 27.00 0.73
CA LYS A 308 1.91 28.06 0.96
C LYS A 308 1.59 28.88 2.21
N ALA A 309 0.32 29.13 2.49
CA ALA A 309 -0.10 29.85 3.68
C ALA A 309 0.33 29.15 4.98
N LEU A 310 0.48 27.82 4.95
CA LEU A 310 0.98 27.05 6.10
C LEU A 310 2.47 27.26 6.39
N ASP A 311 3.22 27.94 5.54
CA ASP A 311 4.64 28.21 5.75
C ASP A 311 4.87 29.19 6.92
N ASN A 312 3.92 30.11 7.13
CA ASN A 312 4.00 31.09 8.21
C ASN A 312 2.60 31.53 8.66
N PHE A 313 2.00 30.78 9.60
CA PHE A 313 0.66 31.07 10.09
C PHE A 313 0.53 30.79 11.59
N SER A 314 -0.54 31.32 12.18
CA SER A 314 -0.94 31.04 13.55
C SER A 314 -2.20 30.19 13.55
N PRO A 315 -2.11 28.85 13.62
CA PRO A 315 -3.27 27.98 13.54
C PRO A 315 -4.26 28.14 14.70
N LYS A 316 -3.81 28.72 15.81
CA LYS A 316 -4.67 29.04 16.95
C LYS A 316 -5.65 30.16 16.62
N ASP A 317 -5.24 31.10 15.77
CA ASP A 317 -5.97 32.34 15.52
C ASP A 317 -6.68 32.35 14.17
N THR A 318 -6.04 31.84 13.13
CA THR A 318 -6.48 31.94 11.74
C THR A 318 -6.55 30.57 11.07
N ALA A 319 -7.66 30.32 10.41
CA ALA A 319 -7.85 29.14 9.55
C ALA A 319 -7.87 29.55 8.07
N PHE A 320 -7.17 28.80 7.21
CA PHE A 320 -7.20 28.98 5.76
C PHE A 320 -8.24 28.07 5.11
N VAL A 321 -9.09 28.63 4.26
CA VAL A 321 -10.17 27.93 3.58
C VAL A 321 -10.18 28.30 2.11
N GLN A 322 -10.33 27.34 1.22
CA GLN A 322 -10.47 27.62 -0.21
C GLN A 322 -11.81 28.35 -0.50
N GLU A 323 -11.79 29.29 -1.45
CA GLU A 323 -12.98 30.05 -1.89
C GLU A 323 -14.15 29.13 -2.29
N SER A 324 -13.88 27.91 -2.76
CA SER A 324 -14.89 26.90 -3.09
C SER A 324 -15.79 26.50 -1.91
N PHE A 325 -15.33 26.69 -0.67
CA PHE A 325 -16.09 26.40 0.55
C PHE A 325 -16.74 27.66 1.17
N LYS A 326 -16.58 28.82 0.55
CA LYS A 326 -17.04 30.11 1.11
C LYS A 326 -18.51 30.11 1.49
N ALA A 327 -19.36 29.48 0.70
CA ALA A 327 -20.80 29.40 0.98
C ALA A 327 -21.15 28.59 2.24
N ALA A 328 -20.25 27.73 2.72
CA ALA A 328 -20.42 26.91 3.94
C ALA A 328 -19.80 27.56 5.17
N VAL A 329 -19.17 28.71 5.05
CA VAL A 329 -18.48 29.40 6.14
C VAL A 329 -19.30 30.60 6.60
N THR A 330 -19.68 30.58 7.88
CA THR A 330 -20.11 31.79 8.61
C THR A 330 -18.89 32.37 9.30
N MET A 331 -18.60 33.65 9.05
CA MET A 331 -17.45 34.31 9.64
C MET A 331 -17.57 34.32 11.16
N PRO A 332 -16.53 33.90 11.87
CA PRO A 332 -16.54 33.90 13.33
C PRO A 332 -16.56 35.33 13.89
N VAL A 333 -17.20 35.50 15.01
CA VAL A 333 -17.13 36.70 15.82
C VAL A 333 -16.40 36.34 17.11
N PRO A 334 -15.22 36.95 17.39
CA PRO A 334 -14.43 36.57 18.55
C PRO A 334 -15.21 36.59 19.87
N ASP A 335 -15.09 35.51 20.62
CA ASP A 335 -15.71 35.34 21.94
C ASP A 335 -14.70 34.66 22.88
N SER A 336 -14.15 35.42 23.81
CA SER A 336 -13.16 34.94 24.78
C SER A 336 -13.71 33.91 25.77
N THR A 337 -15.05 33.75 25.85
CA THR A 337 -15.71 32.76 26.70
C THR A 337 -16.07 31.48 25.98
N ALA A 338 -15.95 31.47 24.64
CA ALA A 338 -16.28 30.32 23.82
C ALA A 338 -15.42 29.10 24.19
N LYS A 339 -16.10 27.96 24.33
CA LYS A 339 -15.46 26.68 24.67
C LYS A 339 -15.92 25.60 23.71
N ILE A 340 -15.01 24.73 23.31
CA ILE A 340 -15.31 23.49 22.59
C ILE A 340 -14.44 22.39 23.14
N THR A 341 -15.03 21.21 23.37
CA THR A 341 -14.34 20.07 23.97
C THR A 341 -14.72 18.78 23.30
N LEU A 342 -13.76 17.87 23.18
CA LEU A 342 -14.00 16.50 22.75
C LEU A 342 -14.70 15.74 23.89
N VAL A 343 -15.83 15.11 23.57
CA VAL A 343 -16.62 14.27 24.50
C VAL A 343 -16.30 12.80 24.30
N LYS A 344 -16.29 12.38 23.03
CA LYS A 344 -16.08 10.98 22.65
C LYS A 344 -15.34 10.88 21.34
N ASN A 345 -14.40 9.94 21.22
CA ASN A 345 -13.68 9.66 19.99
C ASN A 345 -13.60 8.14 19.78
N ASP A 346 -14.56 7.63 19.00
CA ASP A 346 -14.50 6.28 18.42
C ASP A 346 -13.95 6.38 16.98
N ASN A 347 -13.63 5.25 16.38
CA ASN A 347 -13.05 5.23 15.03
C ASN A 347 -13.99 5.80 13.95
N ASP A 348 -15.28 5.64 14.12
CA ASP A 348 -16.33 6.01 13.16
C ASP A 348 -17.33 7.06 13.70
N VAL A 349 -17.25 7.40 14.98
CA VAL A 349 -18.10 8.40 15.63
C VAL A 349 -17.27 9.28 16.55
N ILE A 350 -17.29 10.60 16.33
CA ILE A 350 -16.60 11.58 17.18
C ILE A 350 -17.61 12.61 17.62
N GLU A 351 -17.68 12.89 18.93
CA GLU A 351 -18.62 13.82 19.52
C GLU A 351 -17.92 14.92 20.29
N TYR A 352 -18.38 16.15 20.09
CA TYR A 352 -17.88 17.35 20.77
C TYR A 352 -19.05 18.11 21.39
N SER A 353 -18.74 18.89 22.43
CA SER A 353 -19.65 19.86 23.03
C SER A 353 -19.08 21.24 22.87
N SER A 354 -19.91 22.18 22.46
CA SER A 354 -19.53 23.60 22.33
C SER A 354 -20.49 24.53 23.08
N GLU A 355 -19.95 25.66 23.53
CA GLU A 355 -20.70 26.75 24.16
C GLU A 355 -20.05 28.06 23.75
N SER A 356 -20.84 29.01 23.19
CA SER A 356 -20.39 30.32 22.77
C SER A 356 -21.55 31.32 22.72
N THR A 357 -21.24 32.59 22.90
CA THR A 357 -22.25 33.69 22.81
C THR A 357 -22.40 34.21 21.39
N THR A 358 -21.49 33.89 20.49
CA THR A 358 -21.44 34.34 19.11
C THR A 358 -21.22 33.17 18.16
N ASN A 359 -21.44 33.38 16.86
CA ASN A 359 -21.11 32.39 15.84
C ASN A 359 -19.58 32.18 15.83
N GLN A 360 -19.18 30.92 15.78
CA GLN A 360 -17.78 30.51 15.80
C GLN A 360 -17.43 29.68 14.56
N PHE A 361 -16.14 29.59 14.25
CA PHE A 361 -15.60 28.63 13.31
C PHE A 361 -14.67 27.67 14.07
N ALA A 362 -15.06 26.39 14.14
CA ALA A 362 -14.30 25.35 14.80
C ALA A 362 -13.37 24.64 13.79
N VAL A 363 -12.11 24.46 14.20
CA VAL A 363 -11.13 23.62 13.49
C VAL A 363 -10.91 22.35 14.30
N PHE A 364 -11.04 21.20 13.66
CA PHE A 364 -10.88 19.89 14.27
C PHE A 364 -9.57 19.29 13.79
N SER A 365 -8.74 18.82 14.70
CA SER A 365 -7.48 18.13 14.37
C SER A 365 -7.76 16.72 13.82
N GLU A 366 -8.63 16.65 12.80
CA GLU A 366 -9.01 15.44 12.10
C GLU A 366 -8.87 15.63 10.59
N ILE A 367 -8.32 14.60 9.91
CA ILE A 367 -8.03 14.70 8.48
C ILE A 367 -9.33 14.73 7.68
N TYR A 368 -9.44 15.72 6.79
CA TYR A 368 -10.56 15.87 5.88
C TYR A 368 -10.59 14.71 4.87
N TYR A 369 -11.72 14.02 4.84
CA TYR A 369 -12.00 13.00 3.84
C TYR A 369 -13.48 13.06 3.43
N LYS A 370 -13.73 13.48 2.19
CA LYS A 370 -15.09 13.74 1.71
C LYS A 370 -15.97 12.50 1.62
N ALA A 371 -15.37 11.33 1.33
CA ALA A 371 -16.13 10.11 1.03
C ALA A 371 -16.47 9.33 2.31
N GLY A 372 -17.47 9.76 3.04
CA GLY A 372 -18.05 8.97 4.11
C GLY A 372 -18.25 9.70 5.43
N TRP A 373 -17.49 10.76 5.72
CA TRP A 373 -17.74 11.58 6.90
C TRP A 373 -18.90 12.55 6.70
N LYS A 374 -19.75 12.63 7.68
CA LYS A 374 -20.83 13.62 7.82
C LYS A 374 -20.71 14.30 9.18
N ALA A 375 -21.05 15.58 9.24
CA ALA A 375 -21.14 16.32 10.49
C ALA A 375 -22.61 16.69 10.80
N TYR A 376 -22.92 16.70 12.06
CA TYR A 376 -24.23 17.09 12.58
C TYR A 376 -24.05 18.04 13.75
N ILE A 377 -24.87 19.10 13.79
CA ILE A 377 -25.03 20.00 14.94
C ILE A 377 -26.45 19.79 15.46
N ASP A 378 -26.60 19.33 16.68
CA ASP A 378 -27.88 18.99 17.32
C ASP A 378 -28.75 18.08 16.43
N GLY A 379 -28.13 17.11 15.78
CA GLY A 379 -28.77 16.15 14.90
C GLY A 379 -29.08 16.64 13.48
N LYS A 380 -28.85 17.93 13.16
CA LYS A 380 -29.00 18.48 11.80
C LYS A 380 -27.69 18.41 11.05
N GLU A 381 -27.72 17.88 9.82
CA GLU A 381 -26.52 17.77 8.97
C GLU A 381 -25.94 19.16 8.67
N ALA A 382 -24.62 19.32 8.85
CA ALA A 382 -23.89 20.54 8.61
C ALA A 382 -22.71 20.27 7.64
N PRO A 383 -22.39 21.22 6.74
CA PRO A 383 -21.34 21.02 5.75
C PRO A 383 -19.95 21.03 6.39
N ILE A 384 -19.16 19.97 6.16
CA ILE A 384 -17.76 19.94 6.57
C ILE A 384 -16.93 20.77 5.59
N VAL A 385 -16.20 21.74 6.11
CA VAL A 385 -15.29 22.60 5.36
C VAL A 385 -13.87 21.99 5.43
N LYS A 386 -13.20 21.87 4.28
CA LYS A 386 -11.77 21.58 4.29
C LYS A 386 -11.02 22.84 4.68
N THR A 387 -10.21 22.78 5.73
CA THR A 387 -9.44 23.91 6.26
C THR A 387 -7.97 23.51 6.51
N ASP A 388 -7.08 24.48 6.46
CA ASP A 388 -5.64 24.30 6.67
C ASP A 388 -5.07 23.12 5.87
N TYR A 389 -5.53 23.02 4.62
CA TYR A 389 -5.19 22.01 3.63
C TYR A 389 -5.70 20.58 3.93
N VAL A 390 -5.65 20.13 5.18
CA VAL A 390 -5.94 18.73 5.56
C VAL A 390 -6.98 18.57 6.66
N LEU A 391 -7.34 19.62 7.39
CA LEU A 391 -8.21 19.52 8.56
C LEU A 391 -9.69 19.70 8.21
N ARG A 392 -10.55 19.42 9.18
CA ARG A 392 -12.01 19.68 9.10
C ARG A 392 -12.34 20.97 9.82
N GLY A 393 -13.12 21.82 9.16
CA GLY A 393 -13.70 23.01 9.75
C GLY A 393 -15.22 22.91 9.77
N LEU A 394 -15.86 23.63 10.70
CA LEU A 394 -17.30 23.70 10.84
C LEU A 394 -17.72 25.06 11.39
N SER A 395 -18.71 25.71 10.75
CA SER A 395 -19.36 26.88 11.31
C SER A 395 -20.33 26.43 12.40
N VAL A 396 -20.15 26.95 13.63
CA VAL A 396 -20.96 26.62 14.81
C VAL A 396 -21.75 27.86 15.22
N PRO A 397 -23.10 27.78 15.30
CA PRO A 397 -23.93 28.90 15.76
C PRO A 397 -23.64 29.30 17.21
N ALA A 398 -24.11 30.48 17.61
CA ALA A 398 -24.14 30.88 19.02
C ALA A 398 -25.04 29.96 19.81
N GLY A 399 -24.62 29.60 21.02
CA GLY A 399 -25.37 28.72 21.93
C GLY A 399 -24.56 27.54 22.44
N LYS A 400 -25.29 26.60 23.06
CA LYS A 400 -24.76 25.30 23.47
C LYS A 400 -25.15 24.28 22.43
N HIS A 401 -24.19 23.55 21.88
CA HIS A 401 -24.40 22.59 20.81
C HIS A 401 -23.65 21.28 21.04
N THR A 402 -24.26 20.21 20.58
CA THR A 402 -23.62 18.91 20.43
C THR A 402 -23.24 18.74 18.97
N ILE A 403 -21.94 18.53 18.70
CA ILE A 403 -21.40 18.32 17.36
C ILE A 403 -21.01 16.86 17.23
N LYS A 404 -21.52 16.19 16.19
CA LYS A 404 -21.23 14.78 15.92
C LYS A 404 -20.67 14.61 14.51
N PHE A 405 -19.53 13.93 14.40
CA PHE A 405 -19.03 13.39 13.12
C PHE A 405 -19.31 11.90 13.05
N GLU A 406 -19.81 11.44 11.93
CA GLU A 406 -20.12 10.03 11.69
C GLU A 406 -19.53 9.57 10.36
N PHE A 407 -18.81 8.42 10.36
CA PHE A 407 -18.21 7.82 9.16
C PHE A 407 -19.05 6.69 8.61
N LYS A 408 -19.74 6.94 7.49
CA LYS A 408 -20.59 5.94 6.78
C LYS A 408 -20.34 5.98 5.28
N PRO A 409 -19.23 5.39 4.79
CA PRO A 409 -18.90 5.41 3.37
C PRO A 409 -19.84 4.49 2.57
N GLN A 410 -20.79 5.08 1.83
CA GLN A 410 -21.78 4.34 1.05
C GLN A 410 -21.16 3.40 0.00
N GLY A 411 -20.03 3.80 -0.58
CA GLY A 411 -19.29 2.96 -1.53
C GLY A 411 -18.83 1.64 -0.92
N TYR A 412 -18.35 1.68 0.32
CA TYR A 412 -17.94 0.47 1.06
C TYR A 412 -19.11 -0.50 1.27
N TYR A 413 -20.23 0.01 1.82
CA TYR A 413 -21.38 -0.85 2.11
C TYR A 413 -22.02 -1.44 0.84
N LYS A 414 -22.11 -0.66 -0.24
CA LYS A 414 -22.57 -1.16 -1.55
C LYS A 414 -21.61 -2.20 -2.11
N GLY A 415 -20.31 -1.94 -2.11
CA GLY A 415 -19.28 -2.87 -2.56
C GLY A 415 -19.29 -4.17 -1.76
N TRP A 416 -19.38 -4.10 -0.43
CA TRP A 416 -19.47 -5.27 0.43
C TRP A 416 -20.69 -6.15 0.10
N LYS A 417 -21.88 -5.56 -0.12
CA LYS A 417 -23.07 -6.30 -0.54
C LYS A 417 -22.88 -7.01 -1.88
N ILE A 418 -22.33 -6.32 -2.86
CA ILE A 418 -22.05 -6.89 -4.19
C ILE A 418 -21.07 -8.07 -4.08
N THR A 419 -19.98 -7.88 -3.34
CA THR A 419 -18.97 -8.92 -3.11
C THR A 419 -19.56 -10.15 -2.39
N SER A 420 -20.40 -9.93 -1.38
CA SER A 420 -21.05 -11.01 -0.64
C SER A 420 -21.98 -11.83 -1.56
N ILE A 421 -22.77 -11.16 -2.38
CA ILE A 421 -23.66 -11.83 -3.36
C ILE A 421 -22.83 -12.63 -4.38
N ALA A 422 -21.76 -12.03 -4.92
CA ALA A 422 -20.88 -12.69 -5.88
C ALA A 422 -20.19 -13.92 -5.28
N ASN A 423 -19.71 -13.83 -4.05
CA ASN A 423 -19.10 -14.97 -3.35
C ASN A 423 -20.11 -16.11 -3.13
N ILE A 424 -21.32 -15.80 -2.69
CA ILE A 424 -22.38 -16.81 -2.52
C ILE A 424 -22.70 -17.47 -3.88
N ALA A 425 -22.84 -16.69 -4.95
CA ALA A 425 -23.10 -17.21 -6.29
C ALA A 425 -21.97 -18.15 -6.77
N LEU A 426 -20.71 -17.77 -6.55
CA LEU A 426 -19.56 -18.62 -6.89
C LEU A 426 -19.55 -19.94 -6.10
N LEU A 427 -19.85 -19.89 -4.80
CA LEU A 427 -19.94 -21.10 -3.97
C LEU A 427 -21.07 -22.03 -4.44
N LEU A 428 -22.23 -21.47 -4.80
CA LEU A 428 -23.35 -22.25 -5.35
C LEU A 428 -23.01 -22.87 -6.71
N LEU A 429 -22.31 -22.14 -7.58
CA LEU A 429 -21.83 -22.68 -8.87
C LEU A 429 -20.83 -23.82 -8.66
N LEU A 430 -19.89 -23.65 -7.71
CA LEU A 430 -18.92 -24.69 -7.36
C LEU A 430 -19.64 -25.95 -6.83
N ALA A 431 -20.50 -25.77 -5.84
CA ALA A 431 -21.29 -26.89 -5.29
C ALA A 431 -22.15 -27.56 -6.34
N GLY A 432 -22.81 -26.79 -7.20
CA GLY A 432 -23.60 -27.28 -8.31
C GLY A 432 -22.77 -28.06 -9.33
N SER A 433 -21.56 -27.60 -9.65
CA SER A 433 -20.64 -28.31 -10.57
C SER A 433 -20.19 -29.66 -10.01
N VAL A 434 -19.82 -29.70 -8.72
CA VAL A 434 -19.44 -30.94 -8.01
C VAL A 434 -20.61 -31.90 -7.94
N PHE A 435 -21.79 -31.42 -7.59
CA PHE A 435 -23.02 -32.24 -7.54
C PHE A 435 -23.40 -32.79 -8.94
N TYR A 436 -23.31 -31.96 -9.99
CA TYR A 436 -23.57 -32.36 -11.35
C TYR A 436 -22.63 -33.47 -11.82
N GLU A 437 -21.32 -33.34 -11.54
CA GLU A 437 -20.34 -34.36 -11.92
C GLU A 437 -20.55 -35.67 -11.12
N TRP A 438 -20.85 -35.59 -9.84
CA TRP A 438 -21.19 -36.73 -9.00
C TRP A 438 -22.47 -37.44 -9.52
N TYR A 439 -23.51 -36.69 -9.86
CA TYR A 439 -24.76 -37.25 -10.43
C TYR A 439 -24.52 -37.93 -11.78
N ARG A 440 -23.76 -37.29 -12.67
CA ARG A 440 -23.36 -37.81 -13.98
C ARG A 440 -22.57 -39.12 -13.87
N THR A 441 -21.64 -39.19 -12.92
CA THR A 441 -20.82 -40.38 -12.70
C THR A 441 -21.66 -41.55 -12.17
N ARG A 442 -22.58 -41.28 -11.22
CA ARG A 442 -23.52 -42.32 -10.75
C ARG A 442 -24.38 -42.89 -11.87
N LYS A 443 -24.92 -42.05 -12.74
CA LYS A 443 -25.77 -42.47 -13.86
C LYS A 443 -25.01 -43.34 -14.88
N LYS A 444 -23.70 -43.15 -15.06
CA LYS A 444 -22.86 -43.97 -15.93
C LYS A 444 -22.53 -45.33 -15.32
N ASN A 445 -22.54 -45.49 -14.02
CA ASN A 445 -22.27 -46.76 -13.34
C ASN A 445 -23.52 -47.60 -13.10
N THR A 446 -24.71 -47.12 -13.46
CA THR A 446 -26.01 -47.81 -13.34
C THR A 446 -26.54 -48.32 -14.68
N VAL A 447 -25.83 -48.12 -15.78
CA VAL A 447 -26.04 -48.67 -17.11
C VAL A 447 -24.88 -49.61 -17.45
#